data_1d0002eb1a5484423e4a0716b3d3048c
#
_entry.id   1d0002eb1a5484423e4a0716b3d3048c
#
_cell.length_a   1.000
_cell.length_b   1.000
_cell.length_c   1.000
_cell.angle_alpha   90.00
_cell.angle_beta   90.00
_cell.angle_gamma   90.00
#
_symmetry.space_group_name_H-M   'P 1'
#
loop_
_entity.id
_entity.type
_entity.pdbx_description
1 polymer ?
#
loop_
_entity_poly.entity_id
_entity_poly.type
_entity_poly.pdbx_seq_one_letter_code
_entity_poly.pdbx_strand_id
1 'polypeptide(L)' 'MTTDIDAARQGLLKFIAKKGGSVPMRDLHTHSLVFYQAGHQAFSQLMEGLIADEYVTFDDGDGAFQLTDKGRAFLENQGS' A
#
# COMPACT_ATOMS: atom_id res chain seq x y z
N MET A 1 6.24 -5.40 20.96
CA MET A 1 5.05 -4.80 20.37
C MET A 1 4.85 -5.28 18.96
N THR A 2 3.67 -5.76 18.68
CA THR A 2 3.36 -6.22 17.34
C THR A 2 3.07 -5.02 16.45
N THR A 3 3.61 -5.06 15.22
CA THR A 3 3.27 -4.07 14.22
C THR A 3 1.79 -4.22 13.88
N ASP A 4 1.08 -3.10 13.86
CA ASP A 4 -0.32 -3.13 13.47
C ASP A 4 -0.39 -3.25 11.95
N ILE A 5 -0.64 -4.47 11.47
CA ILE A 5 -0.67 -4.76 10.03
C ILE A 5 -1.78 -3.96 9.35
N ASP A 6 -2.93 -3.82 10.00
CA ASP A 6 -4.04 -3.07 9.41
C ASP A 6 -3.68 -1.59 9.27
N ALA A 7 -3.03 -1.02 10.28
CA ALA A 7 -2.59 0.37 10.20
C ALA A 7 -1.57 0.58 9.09
N ALA A 8 -0.65 -0.38 8.94
CA ALA A 8 0.36 -0.30 7.87
C ALA A 8 -0.30 -0.40 6.50
N ARG A 9 -1.24 -1.32 6.33
CA ARG A 9 -1.95 -1.47 5.06
C ARG A 9 -2.71 -0.19 4.70
N GLN A 10 -3.44 0.37 5.66
CA GLN A 10 -4.14 1.63 5.44
C GLN A 10 -3.18 2.76 5.10
N GLY A 11 -2.07 2.84 5.80
CA GLY A 11 -1.07 3.87 5.56
C GLY A 11 -0.47 3.79 4.17
N LEU A 12 -0.19 2.58 3.70
CA LEU A 12 0.33 2.39 2.35
C LEU A 12 -0.71 2.80 1.30
N LEU A 13 -1.98 2.42 1.52
CA LEU A 13 -3.05 2.82 0.60
C LEU A 13 -3.22 4.34 0.56
N LYS A 14 -3.17 4.99 1.73
CA LYS A 14 -3.25 6.44 1.80
C LYS A 14 -2.10 7.11 1.07
N PHE A 15 -0.90 6.54 1.19
CA PHE A 15 0.26 7.08 0.51
C PHE A 15 0.07 7.01 -1.00
N ILE A 16 -0.43 5.89 -1.51
CA ILE A 16 -0.68 5.75 -2.95
C ILE A 16 -1.73 6.76 -3.40
N ALA A 17 -2.80 6.91 -2.62
CA ALA A 17 -3.86 7.86 -2.95
C ALA A 17 -3.33 9.30 -2.97
N LYS A 18 -2.46 9.62 -2.02
CA LYS A 18 -1.86 10.95 -1.93
C LYS A 18 -0.99 11.25 -3.15
N LYS A 19 -0.41 10.22 -3.74
CA LYS A 19 0.44 10.37 -4.93
C LYS A 19 -0.36 10.33 -6.23
N GLY A 20 -1.67 10.39 -6.15
CA GLY A 20 -2.53 10.41 -7.33
C GLY A 20 -3.04 9.05 -7.75
N GLY A 21 -2.86 8.05 -6.92
CA GLY A 21 -3.36 6.69 -7.19
C GLY A 21 -2.35 5.74 -7.79
N SER A 22 -1.12 6.19 -8.02
CA SER A 22 -0.05 5.35 -8.55
C SER A 22 1.27 5.79 -7.94
N VAL A 23 2.11 4.83 -7.57
CA VAL A 23 3.41 5.13 -6.97
C VAL A 23 4.39 4.03 -7.34
N PRO A 24 5.65 4.40 -7.68
CA PRO A 24 6.68 3.40 -7.96
C PRO A 24 6.91 2.49 -6.75
N MET A 25 7.19 1.22 -7.03
CA MET A 25 7.45 0.25 -5.95
C MET A 25 8.56 0.73 -5.03
N ARG A 26 9.61 1.35 -5.59
CA ARG A 26 10.72 1.85 -4.80
C ARG A 26 10.26 2.85 -3.74
N ASP A 27 9.43 3.80 -4.15
CA ASP A 27 8.96 4.83 -3.25
C ASP A 27 8.07 4.25 -2.16
N LEU A 28 7.21 3.32 -2.53
CA LEU A 28 6.32 2.69 -1.56
C LEU A 28 7.12 1.84 -0.58
N HIS A 29 8.11 1.11 -1.07
CA HIS A 29 8.99 0.32 -0.21
C HIS A 29 9.72 1.20 0.80
N THR A 30 10.26 2.32 0.32
CA THR A 30 10.96 3.28 1.21
C THR A 30 10.01 3.81 2.27
N HIS A 31 8.79 4.16 1.87
CA HIS A 31 7.79 4.65 2.80
C HIS A 31 7.48 3.61 3.88
N SER A 32 7.30 2.35 3.48
CA SER A 32 6.99 1.30 4.44
C SER A 32 8.15 1.06 5.40
N LEU A 33 9.37 1.14 4.91
CA LEU A 33 10.54 0.95 5.75
C LEU A 33 10.67 2.08 6.78
N VAL A 34 10.50 3.33 6.34
CA VAL A 34 10.69 4.50 7.20
C VAL A 34 9.59 4.61 8.24
N PHE A 35 8.34 4.43 7.83
CA PHE A 35 7.20 4.71 8.72
C PHE A 35 6.72 3.48 9.49
N TYR A 36 6.94 2.27 8.97
CA TYR A 36 6.43 1.05 9.60
C TYR A 36 7.54 0.07 9.92
N GLN A 37 8.78 0.44 9.59
CA GLN A 37 9.95 -0.41 9.79
C GLN A 37 9.77 -1.77 9.12
N ALA A 38 9.03 -1.79 8.03
CA ALA A 38 8.76 -3.01 7.27
C ALA A 38 9.90 -3.23 6.28
N GLY A 39 10.76 -4.18 6.57
CA GLY A 39 11.82 -4.56 5.65
C GLY A 39 11.25 -5.24 4.40
N HIS A 40 12.14 -5.71 3.55
CA HIS A 40 11.76 -6.25 2.25
C HIS A 40 10.69 -7.36 2.37
N GLN A 41 10.89 -8.30 3.28
CA GLN A 41 9.97 -9.41 3.44
C GLN A 41 8.60 -8.96 3.94
N ALA A 42 8.59 -8.11 4.95
CA ALA A 42 7.33 -7.61 5.50
C ALA A 42 6.58 -6.77 4.48
N PHE A 43 7.30 -5.94 3.73
CA PHE A 43 6.69 -5.15 2.65
C PHE A 43 6.01 -6.06 1.61
N SER A 44 6.73 -7.12 1.20
CA SER A 44 6.17 -8.05 0.22
C SER A 44 4.87 -8.69 0.72
N GLN A 45 4.85 -9.10 2.00
CA GLN A 45 3.66 -9.70 2.58
C GLN A 45 2.50 -8.71 2.64
N LEU A 46 2.78 -7.46 3.01
CA LEU A 46 1.76 -6.42 3.03
C LEU A 46 1.16 -6.20 1.65
N MET A 47 2.02 -6.09 0.64
CA MET A 47 1.55 -5.83 -0.71
C MET A 47 0.81 -7.03 -1.30
N GLU A 48 1.27 -8.24 -1.01
CA GLU A 48 0.54 -9.43 -1.44
C GLU A 48 -0.88 -9.45 -0.88
N GLY A 49 -1.03 -9.08 0.39
CA GLY A 49 -2.35 -9.01 1.01
C GLY A 49 -3.25 -7.96 0.35
N LEU A 50 -2.67 -6.79 0.05
CA LEU A 50 -3.44 -5.72 -0.60
C LEU A 50 -3.85 -6.10 -2.02
N ILE A 51 -2.99 -6.81 -2.74
CA ILE A 51 -3.29 -7.28 -4.09
C ILE A 51 -4.36 -8.38 -4.02
N ALA A 52 -4.23 -9.30 -3.07
CA ALA A 52 -5.20 -10.39 -2.91
C ALA A 52 -6.59 -9.84 -2.58
N ASP A 53 -6.65 -8.77 -1.81
CA ASP A 53 -7.92 -8.12 -1.46
C ASP A 53 -8.40 -7.15 -2.56
N GLU A 54 -7.63 -7.01 -3.63
CA GLU A 54 -7.97 -6.19 -4.79
C GLU A 54 -7.99 -4.69 -4.49
N TYR A 55 -7.27 -4.26 -3.48
CA TYR A 55 -7.14 -2.83 -3.17
C TYR A 55 -6.09 -2.15 -4.03
N VAL A 56 -5.10 -2.90 -4.51
CA VAL A 56 -4.07 -2.38 -5.39
C VAL A 56 -3.77 -3.39 -6.49
N THR A 57 -3.20 -2.90 -7.58
CA THR A 57 -2.66 -3.74 -8.65
C THR A 57 -1.21 -3.34 -8.89
N PHE A 58 -0.44 -4.25 -9.45
CA PHE A 58 0.94 -3.98 -9.79
C PHE A 58 1.09 -3.90 -11.31
N ASP A 59 1.66 -2.79 -11.77
CA ASP A 59 1.93 -2.61 -13.20
C ASP A 59 3.38 -2.99 -13.48
N ASP A 60 3.57 -4.15 -14.09
CA ASP A 60 4.91 -4.65 -14.43
C ASP A 60 5.64 -3.72 -15.38
N GLY A 61 4.91 -3.07 -16.28
CA GLY A 61 5.51 -2.19 -17.27
C GLY A 61 6.19 -0.98 -16.64
N ASP A 62 5.52 -0.37 -15.68
CA ASP A 62 6.04 0.82 -15.02
C ASP A 62 6.72 0.51 -13.68
N GLY A 63 6.58 -0.72 -13.17
CA GLY A 63 7.10 -1.06 -11.86
C GLY A 63 6.42 -0.30 -10.75
N ALA A 64 5.13 -0.04 -10.90
CA ALA A 64 4.38 0.81 -9.97
C ALA A 64 3.15 0.09 -9.45
N PHE A 65 2.75 0.44 -8.23
CA PHE A 65 1.49 -0.01 -7.66
C PHE A 65 0.42 1.03 -7.92
N GLN A 66 -0.78 0.55 -8.23
CA GLN A 66 -1.91 1.42 -8.54
C GLN A 66 -3.06 1.10 -7.60
N LEU A 67 -3.71 2.17 -7.13
CA LEU A 67 -4.88 2.04 -6.26
C LEU A 67 -6.10 1.71 -7.11
N THR A 68 -6.87 0.70 -6.69
CA THR A 68 -8.11 0.35 -7.38
C THR A 68 -9.28 1.17 -6.85
N ASP A 69 -10.42 1.09 -7.55
CA ASP A 69 -11.64 1.71 -7.06
C ASP A 69 -12.04 1.13 -5.71
N LYS A 70 -11.84 -0.16 -5.53
CA LYS A 70 -12.12 -0.83 -4.26
C LYS A 70 -11.22 -0.29 -3.15
N GLY A 71 -9.95 -0.05 -3.47
CA GLY A 71 -9.02 0.53 -2.52
C GLY A 71 -9.41 1.95 -2.13
N ARG A 72 -9.86 2.75 -3.10
CA ARG A 72 -10.34 4.10 -2.81
C ARG A 72 -11.58 4.08 -1.92
N ALA A 73 -12.52 3.18 -2.21
CA ALA A 73 -13.73 3.04 -1.40
C ALA A 73 -13.39 2.63 0.02
N PHE A 74 -12.42 1.74 0.17
CA PHE A 74 -11.97 1.33 1.50
C PHE A 74 -11.44 2.52 2.30
N LEU A 75 -10.63 3.36 1.66
CA LEU A 75 -10.09 4.55 2.33
C LEU A 75 -11.17 5.56 2.68
N GLU A 76 -12.14 5.74 1.80
CA GLU A 76 -13.25 6.66 2.06
C GLU A 76 -14.05 6.20 3.28
N ASN A 77 -14.28 4.90 3.40
CA ASN A 77 -15.00 4.35 4.55
C ASN A 77 -14.21 4.50 5.84
N GLN A 78 -12.89 4.41 5.76
CA GLN A 78 -12.03 4.55 6.93
C GLN A 78 -11.84 5.99 7.33
N GLY A 79 -11.97 6.91 6.40
CA GLY A 79 -11.69 8.32 6.62
C GLY A 79 -12.86 9.12 7.19
N SER A 80 -13.99 8.50 7.33
CA SER A 80 -15.20 9.18 7.82
C SER A 80 -15.23 9.29 9.32
#